data_cdb232520109be1dffb55a6ff22afd88
#
_entry.id   cdb232520109be1dffb55a6ff22afd88
#
_cell.length_a   1.000
_cell.length_b   1.000
_cell.length_c   1.000
_cell.angle_alpha   90.00
_cell.angle_beta   90.00
_cell.angle_gamma   90.00
#
_symmetry.space_group_name_H-M   'P 1'
#
loop_
_entity.id
_entity.type
_entity.pdbx_description
1 polymer ?
#
loop_
_entity_poly.entity_id
_entity_poly.type
_entity_poly.pdbx_seq_one_letter_code
_entity_poly.pdbx_strand_id
1 'polypeptide(L)'
;MHVCIIGGGLSGLTAAQTLSDTSKVTIFESKPFLGGCLASYEREGYWIEHYYHHCFAGNEHLFSLLRELGLSDRLEWLKGSTGYYVDGTIHPLTSPVEILRYPHLSFTDKIRLGLLTLRAKNLDLRPLDAVPAVDYIKEHLGERIYTSFFEPLLRSKFGDRRNEVSAAWLISRIAIRSDRGVEGERLGYLNGGWHLIVDELERRLLNDGCNIEKGTPTTSMERVGEKWLVNGRAFDTVLATIPPQEVARLSGIEEFTAVPYQGAACMTIGLDRDVTDGIYWLNMKDTAPYGAVVAHTNFVPRERYGEDIIYLASYFGEKPAPNLKETMLSDFCRRFSVPEGAIHWSELAVEHFAGPVYTTGFADLIPAYEKHGLYLAGMFSPPNYPERSMEGSIIAGQEAARKIMERNHG
;
A
#
# COMPACT_ATOMS: atom_id res chain seq x y z
N MET A 1 16.30 -8.40 27.30
CA MET A 1 16.90 -7.61 26.22
C MET A 1 16.10 -6.32 26.03
N HIS A 2 16.76 -5.21 25.64
CA HIS A 2 16.08 -3.96 25.30
C HIS A 2 16.15 -3.74 23.80
N VAL A 3 15.00 -3.83 23.12
CA VAL A 3 14.86 -3.69 21.67
C VAL A 3 14.36 -2.28 21.35
N CYS A 4 15.02 -1.61 20.42
CA CYS A 4 14.54 -0.39 19.79
C CYS A 4 13.86 -0.74 18.46
N ILE A 5 12.64 -0.30 18.26
CA ILE A 5 11.94 -0.36 16.99
C ILE A 5 11.84 1.05 16.43
N ILE A 6 12.33 1.25 15.21
CA ILE A 6 12.27 2.53 14.51
C ILE A 6 11.13 2.44 13.47
N GLY A 7 10.05 3.18 13.73
CA GLY A 7 8.83 3.20 12.91
C GLY A 7 7.64 2.51 13.58
N GLY A 8 6.55 3.25 13.75
CA GLY A 8 5.28 2.81 14.33
C GLY A 8 4.23 2.41 13.29
N GLY A 9 4.67 1.94 12.11
CA GLY A 9 3.78 1.32 11.11
C GLY A 9 3.40 -0.10 11.48
N LEU A 10 2.57 -0.74 10.64
CA LEU A 10 2.02 -2.07 10.91
C LEU A 10 3.12 -3.12 11.18
N SER A 11 4.24 -3.11 10.43
CA SER A 11 5.38 -4.02 10.67
C SER A 11 6.03 -3.78 12.04
N GLY A 12 6.21 -2.52 12.45
CA GLY A 12 6.80 -2.19 13.74
C GLY A 12 5.90 -2.58 14.91
N LEU A 13 4.60 -2.31 14.79
CA LEU A 13 3.60 -2.64 15.82
C LEU A 13 3.44 -4.15 16.00
N THR A 14 3.39 -4.92 14.92
CA THR A 14 3.28 -6.39 14.99
C THR A 14 4.58 -7.06 15.47
N ALA A 15 5.74 -6.47 15.14
CA ALA A 15 7.00 -6.91 15.71
C ALA A 15 7.06 -6.63 17.23
N ALA A 16 6.62 -5.44 17.65
CA ALA A 16 6.54 -5.08 19.06
C ALA A 16 5.63 -6.04 19.84
N GLN A 17 4.46 -6.36 19.31
CA GLN A 17 3.52 -7.32 19.91
C GLN A 17 4.19 -8.71 20.09
N THR A 18 4.94 -9.17 19.07
CA THR A 18 5.65 -10.47 19.17
C THR A 18 6.79 -10.46 20.21
N LEU A 19 7.40 -9.30 20.44
CA LEU A 19 8.57 -9.15 21.35
C LEU A 19 8.18 -8.79 22.79
N SER A 20 7.00 -8.24 23.03
CA SER A 20 6.62 -7.62 24.32
C SER A 20 6.66 -8.59 25.49
N ASP A 21 6.36 -9.88 25.27
CA ASP A 21 6.37 -10.91 26.33
C ASP A 21 7.79 -11.26 26.83
N THR A 22 8.83 -11.04 25.99
CA THR A 22 10.19 -11.53 26.28
C THR A 22 11.24 -10.44 26.35
N SER A 23 10.90 -9.22 25.94
CA SER A 23 11.84 -8.12 25.78
C SER A 23 11.22 -6.79 26.19
N LYS A 24 12.06 -5.91 26.73
CA LYS A 24 11.68 -4.50 26.85
C LYS A 24 11.71 -3.85 25.48
N VAL A 25 10.61 -3.26 25.05
CA VAL A 25 10.48 -2.64 23.73
C VAL A 25 10.32 -1.13 23.86
N THR A 26 11.05 -0.39 23.01
CA THR A 26 10.84 1.04 22.80
C THR A 26 10.60 1.29 21.31
N ILE A 27 9.50 1.94 20.96
CA ILE A 27 9.16 2.35 19.58
C ILE A 27 9.40 3.85 19.43
N PHE A 28 10.19 4.26 18.44
CA PHE A 28 10.27 5.65 17.99
C PHE A 28 9.46 5.84 16.72
N GLU A 29 8.51 6.76 16.76
CA GLU A 29 7.70 7.16 15.60
C GLU A 29 7.86 8.67 15.36
N SER A 30 8.21 9.03 14.14
CA SER A 30 8.45 10.42 13.74
C SER A 30 7.20 11.28 13.71
N LYS A 31 6.05 10.67 13.37
CA LYS A 31 4.74 11.35 13.31
C LYS A 31 4.08 11.37 14.69
N PRO A 32 3.15 12.30 14.95
CA PRO A 32 2.41 12.34 16.21
C PRO A 32 1.38 11.22 16.36
N PHE A 33 1.27 10.33 15.37
CA PHE A 33 0.34 9.21 15.31
C PHE A 33 1.04 7.95 14.79
N LEU A 34 0.49 6.79 15.10
CA LEU A 34 0.94 5.48 14.62
C LEU A 34 0.22 5.07 13.33
N GLY A 35 0.63 3.92 12.76
CA GLY A 35 0.00 3.27 11.63
C GLY A 35 0.75 3.39 10.31
N GLY A 36 1.65 4.35 10.16
CA GLY A 36 2.39 4.55 8.91
C GLY A 36 1.44 4.79 7.73
N CYS A 37 1.49 3.96 6.68
CA CYS A 37 0.56 4.07 5.54
C CYS A 37 -0.89 3.67 5.87
N LEU A 38 -1.13 2.99 7.00
CA LEU A 38 -2.47 2.65 7.48
C LEU A 38 -3.07 3.74 8.40
N ALA A 39 -2.31 4.79 8.66
CA ALA A 39 -2.75 5.87 9.53
C ALA A 39 -4.03 6.54 9.02
N SER A 40 -4.88 6.88 9.97
CA SER A 40 -6.18 7.51 9.75
C SER A 40 -6.28 8.79 10.57
N TYR A 41 -7.27 9.62 10.27
CA TYR A 41 -7.60 10.82 11.03
C TYR A 41 -9.11 10.90 11.28
N GLU A 42 -9.47 11.51 12.39
CA GLU A 42 -10.85 11.76 12.73
C GLU A 42 -11.36 13.03 12.06
N ARG A 43 -12.58 12.97 11.53
CA ARG A 43 -13.26 14.11 10.97
C ARG A 43 -14.76 14.03 11.27
N GLU A 44 -15.31 15.04 11.93
CA GLU A 44 -16.75 15.20 12.16
C GLU A 44 -17.47 13.95 12.69
N GLY A 45 -16.75 13.18 13.53
CA GLY A 45 -17.29 11.98 14.19
C GLY A 45 -17.12 10.68 13.40
N TYR A 46 -16.38 10.67 12.30
CA TYR A 46 -15.96 9.46 11.61
C TYR A 46 -14.44 9.43 11.41
N TRP A 47 -13.89 8.23 11.20
CA TRP A 47 -12.49 8.01 10.87
C TRP A 47 -12.32 7.73 9.40
N ILE A 48 -11.25 8.26 8.80
CA ILE A 48 -10.90 8.02 7.40
C ILE A 48 -9.37 7.90 7.25
N GLU A 49 -8.91 6.99 6.41
CA GLU A 49 -7.50 6.76 6.17
C GLU A 49 -6.88 7.86 5.31
N HIS A 50 -5.61 8.18 5.56
CA HIS A 50 -4.83 9.06 4.66
C HIS A 50 -4.63 8.45 3.25
N TYR A 51 -4.63 7.11 3.17
CA TYR A 51 -4.49 6.35 1.94
C TYR A 51 -5.54 5.24 1.94
N TYR A 52 -6.26 5.07 0.84
CA TYR A 52 -7.30 4.04 0.72
C TYR A 52 -6.74 2.63 0.93
N HIS A 53 -7.44 1.82 1.70
CA HIS A 53 -7.09 0.43 1.98
C HIS A 53 -8.30 -0.50 1.89
N HIS A 54 -8.04 -1.72 1.46
CA HIS A 54 -8.95 -2.86 1.54
C HIS A 54 -8.12 -4.14 1.63
N CYS A 55 -8.72 -5.25 2.06
CA CYS A 55 -8.04 -6.54 2.09
C CYS A 55 -8.71 -7.56 1.16
N PHE A 56 -7.98 -8.67 0.89
CA PHE A 56 -8.41 -9.76 0.04
C PHE A 56 -8.67 -11.04 0.87
N ALA A 57 -9.46 -11.97 0.32
CA ALA A 57 -9.85 -13.19 1.01
C ALA A 57 -8.66 -14.10 1.45
N GLY A 58 -7.50 -13.97 0.80
CA GLY A 58 -6.28 -14.73 1.14
C GLY A 58 -5.38 -14.13 2.22
N ASN A 59 -5.83 -13.08 2.94
CA ASN A 59 -5.01 -12.39 3.94
C ASN A 59 -5.11 -13.07 5.32
N GLU A 60 -4.58 -14.30 5.45
CA GLU A 60 -4.71 -15.16 6.63
C GLU A 60 -4.06 -14.59 7.89
N HIS A 61 -2.89 -13.96 7.78
CA HIS A 61 -2.20 -13.33 8.92
C HIS A 61 -2.95 -12.08 9.40
N LEU A 62 -3.52 -11.30 8.50
CA LEU A 62 -4.40 -10.19 8.86
C LEU A 62 -5.62 -10.71 9.63
N PHE A 63 -6.26 -11.79 9.16
CA PHE A 63 -7.41 -12.37 9.84
C PHE A 63 -7.03 -12.96 11.21
N SER A 64 -5.83 -13.55 11.33
CA SER A 64 -5.31 -13.99 12.63
C SER A 64 -5.13 -12.82 13.58
N LEU A 65 -4.50 -11.75 13.10
CA LEU A 65 -4.33 -10.52 13.89
C LEU A 65 -5.68 -9.94 14.32
N LEU A 66 -6.68 -9.86 13.43
CA LEU A 66 -8.02 -9.40 13.78
C LEU A 66 -8.67 -10.25 14.88
N ARG A 67 -8.51 -11.60 14.83
CA ARG A 67 -9.00 -12.50 15.89
C ARG A 67 -8.30 -12.21 17.22
N GLU A 68 -6.98 -12.10 17.21
CA GLU A 68 -6.19 -11.79 18.39
C GLU A 68 -6.59 -10.45 19.01
N LEU A 69 -6.87 -9.44 18.19
CA LEU A 69 -7.28 -8.10 18.62
C LEU A 69 -8.77 -8.02 19.01
N GLY A 70 -9.58 -9.07 18.77
CA GLY A 70 -11.02 -9.06 19.03
C GLY A 70 -11.82 -8.22 18.03
N LEU A 71 -11.28 -8.04 16.81
CA LEU A 71 -11.87 -7.20 15.75
C LEU A 71 -12.51 -8.02 14.61
N SER A 72 -12.56 -9.35 14.70
CA SER A 72 -13.07 -10.21 13.62
C SER A 72 -14.48 -9.85 13.18
N ASP A 73 -15.36 -9.53 14.13
CA ASP A 73 -16.76 -9.21 13.86
C ASP A 73 -16.94 -7.83 13.19
N ARG A 74 -15.85 -7.05 13.09
CA ARG A 74 -15.85 -5.77 12.38
C ARG A 74 -15.50 -5.92 10.90
N LEU A 75 -14.93 -7.07 10.49
CA LEU A 75 -14.56 -7.30 9.09
C LEU A 75 -15.81 -7.57 8.24
N GLU A 76 -16.03 -6.73 7.26
CA GLU A 76 -17.13 -6.84 6.30
C GLU A 76 -16.58 -7.10 4.90
N TRP A 77 -17.31 -7.91 4.13
CA TRP A 77 -17.02 -8.20 2.74
C TRP A 77 -17.97 -7.42 1.84
N LEU A 78 -17.46 -6.36 1.25
CA LEU A 78 -18.21 -5.41 0.46
C LEU A 78 -17.93 -5.62 -1.04
N LYS A 79 -18.87 -5.18 -1.89
CA LYS A 79 -18.73 -5.32 -3.34
C LYS A 79 -17.80 -4.24 -3.88
N GLY A 80 -16.65 -4.64 -4.41
CA GLY A 80 -15.76 -3.77 -5.17
C GLY A 80 -16.18 -3.70 -6.64
N SER A 81 -16.03 -2.53 -7.25
CA SER A 81 -16.22 -2.33 -8.68
C SER A 81 -15.03 -1.58 -9.26
N THR A 82 -14.70 -1.86 -10.52
CA THR A 82 -13.54 -1.26 -11.20
C THR A 82 -13.97 -0.75 -12.57
N GLY A 83 -13.41 0.38 -12.98
CA GLY A 83 -13.64 0.94 -14.31
C GLY A 83 -12.44 1.71 -14.84
N TYR A 84 -12.59 2.19 -16.07
CA TYR A 84 -11.68 3.13 -16.72
C TYR A 84 -12.41 4.43 -17.09
N TYR A 85 -11.73 5.54 -16.89
CA TYR A 85 -12.09 6.84 -17.46
C TYR A 85 -11.29 7.04 -18.75
N VAL A 86 -11.99 7.10 -19.88
CA VAL A 86 -11.39 7.17 -21.22
C VAL A 86 -12.17 8.15 -22.08
N ASP A 87 -11.49 9.12 -22.67
CA ASP A 87 -12.10 10.11 -23.60
C ASP A 87 -13.34 10.78 -22.98
N GLY A 88 -13.26 11.16 -21.70
CA GLY A 88 -14.36 11.81 -20.98
C GLY A 88 -15.50 10.87 -20.54
N THR A 89 -15.36 9.55 -20.71
CA THR A 89 -16.43 8.58 -20.44
C THR A 89 -15.98 7.50 -19.45
N ILE A 90 -16.87 7.12 -18.51
CA ILE A 90 -16.67 6.04 -17.57
C ILE A 90 -17.07 4.71 -18.22
N HIS A 91 -16.15 3.74 -18.19
CA HIS A 91 -16.37 2.39 -18.69
C HIS A 91 -16.23 1.38 -17.53
N PRO A 92 -17.32 0.74 -17.09
CA PRO A 92 -17.25 -0.34 -16.11
C PRO A 92 -16.45 -1.54 -16.63
N LEU A 93 -15.62 -2.15 -15.75
CA LEU A 93 -14.77 -3.31 -16.09
C LEU A 93 -14.74 -4.33 -14.94
N THR A 94 -15.80 -4.41 -14.16
CA THR A 94 -15.90 -5.31 -13.02
C THR A 94 -16.24 -6.74 -13.44
N SER A 95 -17.20 -6.89 -14.32
CA SER A 95 -17.73 -8.18 -14.78
C SER A 95 -17.20 -8.58 -16.17
N PRO A 96 -17.20 -9.89 -16.52
CA PRO A 96 -16.86 -10.33 -17.87
C PRO A 96 -17.71 -9.68 -18.95
N VAL A 97 -19.00 -9.42 -18.68
CA VAL A 97 -19.91 -8.77 -19.64
C VAL A 97 -19.49 -7.32 -19.90
N GLU A 98 -19.10 -6.59 -18.86
CA GLU A 98 -18.60 -5.21 -19.01
C GLU A 98 -17.29 -5.17 -19.81
N ILE A 99 -16.37 -6.12 -19.54
CA ILE A 99 -15.13 -6.27 -20.31
C ILE A 99 -15.45 -6.57 -21.79
N LEU A 100 -16.43 -7.44 -22.07
CA LEU A 100 -16.87 -7.72 -23.45
C LEU A 100 -17.47 -6.49 -24.14
N ARG A 101 -18.11 -5.59 -23.42
CA ARG A 101 -18.68 -4.33 -23.95
C ARG A 101 -17.63 -3.21 -24.08
N TYR A 102 -16.44 -3.35 -23.50
CA TYR A 102 -15.42 -2.30 -23.55
C TYR A 102 -14.98 -2.01 -24.99
N PRO A 103 -15.15 -0.76 -25.50
CA PRO A 103 -15.00 -0.50 -26.94
C PRO A 103 -13.55 -0.41 -27.40
N HIS A 104 -12.60 -0.12 -26.49
CA HIS A 104 -11.19 0.11 -26.83
C HIS A 104 -10.36 -1.18 -26.98
N LEU A 105 -10.96 -2.36 -26.84
CA LEU A 105 -10.38 -3.67 -27.11
C LEU A 105 -11.20 -4.43 -28.16
N SER A 106 -10.52 -5.07 -29.12
CA SER A 106 -11.19 -5.97 -30.06
C SER A 106 -11.62 -7.26 -29.37
N PHE A 107 -12.47 -8.04 -30.02
CA PHE A 107 -12.90 -9.33 -29.49
C PHE A 107 -11.73 -10.28 -29.25
N THR A 108 -10.76 -10.32 -30.17
CA THR A 108 -9.55 -11.16 -30.03
C THR A 108 -8.67 -10.71 -28.86
N ASP A 109 -8.59 -9.40 -28.57
CA ASP A 109 -7.84 -8.89 -27.43
C ASP A 109 -8.49 -9.30 -26.11
N LYS A 110 -9.81 -9.26 -26.04
CA LYS A 110 -10.59 -9.69 -24.87
C LYS A 110 -10.37 -11.18 -24.56
N ILE A 111 -10.32 -12.02 -25.60
CA ILE A 111 -9.99 -13.45 -25.45
C ILE A 111 -8.57 -13.62 -24.90
N ARG A 112 -7.57 -12.93 -25.48
CA ARG A 112 -6.18 -13.01 -25.02
C ARG A 112 -6.04 -12.57 -23.56
N LEU A 113 -6.69 -11.46 -23.18
CA LEU A 113 -6.71 -10.96 -21.81
C LEU A 113 -7.37 -11.97 -20.86
N GLY A 114 -8.49 -12.56 -21.26
CA GLY A 114 -9.16 -13.62 -20.48
C GLY A 114 -8.30 -14.84 -20.28
N LEU A 115 -7.60 -15.31 -21.33
CA LEU A 115 -6.68 -16.44 -21.23
C LEU A 115 -5.49 -16.14 -20.32
N LEU A 116 -4.93 -14.93 -20.35
CA LEU A 116 -3.89 -14.52 -19.42
C LEU A 116 -4.41 -14.56 -17.98
N THR A 117 -5.59 -14.00 -17.73
CA THR A 117 -6.21 -13.96 -16.40
C THR A 117 -6.40 -15.37 -15.82
N LEU A 118 -6.86 -16.32 -16.64
CA LEU A 118 -7.03 -17.73 -16.22
C LEU A 118 -5.71 -18.45 -15.91
N ARG A 119 -4.62 -18.05 -16.60
CA ARG A 119 -3.29 -18.66 -16.42
C ARG A 119 -2.47 -18.01 -15.32
N ALA A 120 -2.74 -16.76 -14.99
CA ALA A 120 -1.89 -15.93 -14.13
C ALA A 120 -1.58 -16.58 -12.76
N LYS A 121 -2.54 -17.28 -12.16
CA LYS A 121 -2.37 -17.98 -10.87
C LYS A 121 -1.36 -19.14 -10.90
N ASN A 122 -1.19 -19.75 -12.07
CA ASN A 122 -0.35 -20.94 -12.24
C ASN A 122 1.02 -20.61 -12.85
N LEU A 123 1.32 -19.33 -13.09
CA LEU A 123 2.61 -18.93 -13.62
C LEU A 123 3.64 -18.86 -12.49
N ASP A 124 4.83 -19.42 -12.73
CA ASP A 124 5.97 -19.21 -11.87
C ASP A 124 6.44 -17.75 -11.99
N LEU A 125 6.44 -17.03 -10.89
CA LEU A 125 6.81 -15.60 -10.86
C LEU A 125 8.33 -15.38 -10.87
N ARG A 126 9.14 -16.38 -10.47
CA ARG A 126 10.61 -16.21 -10.39
C ARG A 126 11.25 -15.86 -11.71
N PRO A 127 11.00 -16.60 -12.82
CA PRO A 127 11.56 -16.23 -14.13
C PRO A 127 11.04 -14.88 -14.63
N LEU A 128 9.83 -14.50 -14.25
CA LEU A 128 9.19 -13.27 -14.66
C LEU A 128 9.77 -12.02 -13.97
N ASP A 129 10.53 -12.20 -12.90
CA ASP A 129 11.20 -11.10 -12.21
C ASP A 129 12.27 -10.43 -13.09
N ALA A 130 12.93 -11.20 -13.96
CA ALA A 130 13.95 -10.70 -14.89
C ALA A 130 13.36 -10.07 -16.17
N VAL A 131 12.05 -10.15 -16.39
CA VAL A 131 11.37 -9.70 -17.61
C VAL A 131 10.64 -8.40 -17.37
N PRO A 132 10.86 -7.32 -18.16
CA PRO A 132 10.05 -6.12 -18.08
C PRO A 132 8.57 -6.40 -18.38
N ALA A 133 7.66 -5.87 -17.56
CA ALA A 133 6.22 -6.05 -17.75
C ALA A 133 5.74 -5.56 -19.13
N VAL A 134 6.32 -4.48 -19.63
CA VAL A 134 6.00 -3.91 -20.94
C VAL A 134 6.33 -4.89 -22.06
N ASP A 135 7.53 -5.50 -22.02
CA ASP A 135 7.97 -6.48 -23.02
C ASP A 135 7.12 -7.74 -22.97
N TYR A 136 6.85 -8.26 -21.75
CA TYR A 136 5.98 -9.41 -21.56
C TYR A 136 4.58 -9.19 -22.14
N ILE A 137 3.97 -8.03 -21.90
CA ILE A 137 2.63 -7.72 -22.42
C ILE A 137 2.68 -7.64 -23.97
N LYS A 138 3.65 -6.93 -24.54
CA LYS A 138 3.75 -6.74 -25.99
C LYS A 138 3.97 -8.06 -26.72
N GLU A 139 4.84 -8.92 -26.19
CA GLU A 139 5.13 -10.23 -26.75
C GLU A 139 3.92 -11.18 -26.71
N HIS A 140 3.25 -11.28 -25.55
CA HIS A 140 2.20 -12.29 -25.32
C HIS A 140 0.81 -11.81 -25.69
N LEU A 141 0.51 -10.51 -25.56
CA LEU A 141 -0.81 -9.94 -25.77
C LEU A 141 -0.88 -8.98 -26.98
N GLY A 142 0.24 -8.39 -27.35
CA GLY A 142 0.37 -7.45 -28.46
C GLY A 142 0.30 -5.98 -28.05
N GLU A 143 0.79 -5.11 -28.95
CA GLU A 143 0.94 -3.66 -28.74
C GLU A 143 -0.40 -2.97 -28.40
N ARG A 144 -1.50 -3.40 -29.06
CA ARG A 144 -2.82 -2.76 -28.84
C ARG A 144 -3.34 -2.98 -27.41
N ILE A 145 -3.20 -4.17 -26.84
CA ILE A 145 -3.60 -4.45 -25.46
C ILE A 145 -2.71 -3.64 -24.51
N TYR A 146 -1.41 -3.56 -24.78
CA TYR A 146 -0.52 -2.72 -24.02
C TYR A 146 -1.01 -1.27 -23.99
N THR A 147 -1.14 -0.61 -25.12
CA THR A 147 -1.49 0.82 -25.22
C THR A 147 -2.89 1.15 -24.72
N SER A 148 -3.86 0.23 -24.93
CA SER A 148 -5.26 0.48 -24.58
C SER A 148 -5.64 0.09 -23.16
N PHE A 149 -4.85 -0.78 -22.50
CA PHE A 149 -5.22 -1.34 -21.20
C PHE A 149 -4.11 -1.25 -20.15
N PHE A 150 -2.88 -1.70 -20.44
CA PHE A 150 -1.84 -1.79 -19.41
C PHE A 150 -0.96 -0.54 -19.29
N GLU A 151 -0.68 0.16 -20.39
CA GLU A 151 0.14 1.38 -20.34
C GLU A 151 -0.44 2.43 -19.39
N PRO A 152 -1.74 2.75 -19.44
CA PRO A 152 -2.32 3.71 -18.51
C PRO A 152 -2.17 3.30 -17.03
N LEU A 153 -2.31 1.99 -16.72
CA LEU A 153 -2.12 1.46 -15.36
C LEU A 153 -0.68 1.58 -14.89
N LEU A 154 0.26 1.16 -15.73
CA LEU A 154 1.69 1.24 -15.43
C LEU A 154 2.15 2.69 -15.30
N ARG A 155 1.72 3.57 -16.20
CA ARG A 155 2.01 5.00 -16.17
C ARG A 155 1.45 5.65 -14.91
N SER A 156 0.21 5.36 -14.54
CA SER A 156 -0.44 5.96 -13.40
C SER A 156 0.26 5.61 -12.08
N LYS A 157 0.81 4.39 -11.98
CA LYS A 157 1.46 3.91 -10.76
C LYS A 157 2.97 4.17 -10.72
N PHE A 158 3.66 4.11 -11.86
CA PHE A 158 5.12 4.13 -11.91
C PHE A 158 5.70 5.28 -12.75
N GLY A 159 4.84 6.08 -13.40
CA GLY A 159 5.28 7.21 -14.24
C GLY A 159 6.27 6.77 -15.31
N ASP A 160 7.41 7.46 -15.38
CA ASP A 160 8.48 7.17 -16.34
C ASP A 160 9.22 5.85 -16.05
N ARG A 161 9.14 5.37 -14.79
CA ARG A 161 9.75 4.11 -14.39
C ARG A 161 8.93 2.86 -14.80
N ARG A 162 7.79 3.02 -15.49
CA ARG A 162 6.92 1.91 -15.91
C ARG A 162 7.63 0.84 -16.76
N ASN A 163 8.69 1.24 -17.50
CA ASN A 163 9.48 0.32 -18.33
C ASN A 163 10.47 -0.54 -17.52
N GLU A 164 10.72 -0.18 -16.26
CA GLU A 164 11.61 -0.93 -15.36
C GLU A 164 10.86 -2.02 -14.59
N VAL A 165 9.53 -1.94 -14.53
CA VAL A 165 8.68 -2.82 -13.69
C VAL A 165 8.71 -4.25 -14.20
N SER A 166 8.88 -5.22 -13.29
CA SER A 166 8.93 -6.65 -13.64
C SER A 166 7.57 -7.23 -14.02
N ALA A 167 7.59 -8.24 -14.90
CA ALA A 167 6.40 -9.01 -15.23
C ALA A 167 5.87 -9.81 -14.02
N ALA A 168 6.73 -10.18 -13.06
CA ALA A 168 6.31 -10.82 -11.83
C ALA A 168 5.30 -9.98 -11.06
N TRP A 169 5.58 -8.67 -10.90
CA TRP A 169 4.63 -7.74 -10.29
C TRP A 169 3.29 -7.70 -11.04
N LEU A 170 3.34 -7.55 -12.36
CA LEU A 170 2.12 -7.45 -13.18
C LEU A 170 1.26 -8.72 -13.09
N ILE A 171 1.88 -9.88 -13.22
CA ILE A 171 1.19 -11.18 -13.19
C ILE A 171 0.59 -11.43 -11.81
N SER A 172 1.29 -11.10 -10.72
CA SER A 172 0.73 -11.21 -9.37
C SER A 172 -0.52 -10.34 -9.19
N ARG A 173 -0.51 -9.12 -9.73
CA ARG A 173 -1.68 -8.23 -9.71
C ARG A 173 -2.88 -8.77 -10.49
N ILE A 174 -2.64 -9.43 -11.61
CA ILE A 174 -3.68 -10.11 -12.39
C ILE A 174 -4.19 -11.33 -11.62
N ALA A 175 -3.28 -12.13 -11.04
CA ALA A 175 -3.62 -13.35 -10.31
C ALA A 175 -4.51 -13.07 -9.10
N ILE A 176 -4.19 -12.08 -8.26
CA ILE A 176 -4.99 -11.70 -7.09
C ILE A 176 -6.42 -11.32 -7.49
N ARG A 177 -6.61 -10.70 -8.67
CA ARG A 177 -7.91 -10.27 -9.16
C ARG A 177 -8.62 -11.29 -10.04
N SER A 178 -8.03 -12.45 -10.31
CA SER A 178 -8.63 -13.50 -11.15
C SER A 178 -9.73 -14.31 -10.43
N ASP A 179 -9.89 -14.15 -9.11
CA ASP A 179 -10.94 -14.78 -8.30
C ASP A 179 -12.29 -14.04 -8.35
N ARG A 180 -12.42 -13.06 -9.25
CA ARG A 180 -13.67 -12.35 -9.46
C ARG A 180 -14.75 -13.31 -9.92
N GLY A 181 -15.77 -13.54 -9.07
CA GLY A 181 -16.98 -14.24 -9.45
C GLY A 181 -17.78 -13.45 -10.50
N VAL A 182 -18.86 -14.04 -11.00
CA VAL A 182 -19.80 -13.40 -11.94
C VAL A 182 -20.37 -12.08 -11.37
N GLU A 183 -20.44 -11.99 -10.03
CA GLU A 183 -20.95 -10.82 -9.29
C GLU A 183 -19.91 -9.71 -9.04
N GLY A 184 -18.67 -9.89 -9.48
CA GLY A 184 -17.55 -8.96 -9.24
C GLY A 184 -16.63 -9.38 -8.09
N GLU A 185 -15.77 -8.47 -7.66
CA GLU A 185 -14.79 -8.67 -6.61
C GLU A 185 -15.40 -8.31 -5.24
N ARG A 186 -15.19 -9.17 -4.24
CA ARG A 186 -15.49 -8.83 -2.84
C ARG A 186 -14.19 -8.46 -2.14
N LEU A 187 -14.19 -7.31 -1.52
CA LEU A 187 -13.05 -6.76 -0.78
C LEU A 187 -13.42 -6.59 0.69
N GLY A 188 -12.46 -6.84 1.57
CA GLY A 188 -12.68 -6.69 3.00
C GLY A 188 -12.39 -5.25 3.46
N TYR A 189 -13.22 -4.75 4.37
CA TYR A 189 -13.03 -3.49 5.07
C TYR A 189 -13.49 -3.60 6.52
N LEU A 190 -12.85 -2.88 7.45
CA LEU A 190 -13.28 -2.87 8.84
C LEU A 190 -14.39 -1.84 9.07
N ASN A 191 -15.50 -2.29 9.63
CA ASN A 191 -16.55 -1.40 10.10
C ASN A 191 -16.01 -0.50 11.24
N GLY A 192 -15.88 0.77 10.96
CA GLY A 192 -15.24 1.77 11.79
C GLY A 192 -13.89 2.26 11.29
N GLY A 193 -13.26 1.57 10.31
CA GLY A 193 -11.97 1.96 9.71
C GLY A 193 -10.77 1.14 10.20
N TRP A 194 -9.68 1.24 9.46
CA TRP A 194 -8.45 0.47 9.73
C TRP A 194 -7.67 0.97 10.95
N HIS A 195 -7.93 2.20 11.45
CA HIS A 195 -7.33 2.71 12.68
C HIS A 195 -7.56 1.79 13.88
N LEU A 196 -8.68 1.05 13.91
CA LEU A 196 -9.01 0.11 14.99
C LEU A 196 -7.90 -0.91 15.26
N ILE A 197 -7.18 -1.37 14.22
CA ILE A 197 -6.02 -2.25 14.39
C ILE A 197 -4.89 -1.52 15.11
N VAL A 198 -4.62 -0.30 14.68
CA VAL A 198 -3.51 0.52 15.23
C VAL A 198 -3.78 0.87 16.69
N ASP A 199 -5.00 1.31 17.00
CA ASP A 199 -5.43 1.72 18.36
C ASP A 199 -5.38 0.52 19.32
N GLU A 200 -5.87 -0.64 18.88
CA GLU A 200 -5.86 -1.84 19.72
C GLU A 200 -4.44 -2.39 19.94
N LEU A 201 -3.57 -2.34 18.92
CA LEU A 201 -2.16 -2.67 19.08
C LEU A 201 -1.46 -1.70 20.03
N GLU A 202 -1.66 -0.38 19.87
CA GLU A 202 -1.09 0.62 20.79
C GLU A 202 -1.53 0.35 22.22
N ARG A 203 -2.83 0.17 22.43
CA ARG A 203 -3.41 -0.10 23.76
C ARG A 203 -2.78 -1.33 24.43
N ARG A 204 -2.62 -2.42 23.70
CA ARG A 204 -1.99 -3.66 24.22
C ARG A 204 -0.53 -3.45 24.55
N LEU A 205 0.23 -2.89 23.62
CA LEU A 205 1.67 -2.65 23.81
C LEU A 205 1.94 -1.76 25.03
N LEU A 206 1.13 -0.74 25.26
CA LEU A 206 1.23 0.10 26.47
C LEU A 206 0.93 -0.70 27.74
N ASN A 207 -0.09 -1.56 27.71
CA ASN A 207 -0.43 -2.44 28.84
C ASN A 207 0.68 -3.47 29.15
N ASP A 208 1.38 -3.95 28.12
CA ASP A 208 2.52 -4.87 28.21
C ASP A 208 3.83 -4.14 28.62
N GLY A 209 3.76 -2.83 28.89
CA GLY A 209 4.90 -2.04 29.37
C GLY A 209 5.86 -1.59 28.28
N CYS A 210 5.47 -1.66 27.01
CA CYS A 210 6.25 -1.08 25.91
C CYS A 210 6.25 0.45 26.01
N ASN A 211 7.38 1.07 25.65
CA ASN A 211 7.49 2.51 25.56
C ASN A 211 7.26 2.96 24.11
N ILE A 212 6.27 3.81 23.86
CA ILE A 212 5.93 4.33 22.53
C ILE A 212 6.12 5.83 22.52
N GLU A 213 7.06 6.32 21.73
CA GLU A 213 7.43 7.73 21.63
C GLU A 213 7.02 8.27 20.26
N LYS A 214 5.79 8.80 20.20
CA LYS A 214 5.24 9.49 19.00
C LYS A 214 5.81 10.91 18.88
N GLY A 215 5.91 11.44 17.64
CA GLY A 215 6.51 12.74 17.38
C GLY A 215 8.02 12.79 17.65
N THR A 216 8.67 11.63 17.74
CA THR A 216 10.08 11.48 18.08
C THR A 216 10.86 10.87 16.92
N PRO A 217 11.30 11.68 15.93
CA PRO A 217 12.08 11.19 14.81
C PRO A 217 13.42 10.63 15.28
N THR A 218 13.83 9.50 14.70
CA THR A 218 15.20 9.03 14.87
C THR A 218 16.13 9.91 14.03
N THR A 219 17.09 10.55 14.70
CA THR A 219 18.04 11.47 14.09
C THR A 219 19.45 10.92 14.03
N SER A 220 19.76 9.95 14.91
CA SER A 220 21.07 9.30 14.97
C SER A 220 20.91 7.82 15.32
N MET A 221 21.77 6.99 14.71
CA MET A 221 21.86 5.57 14.98
C MET A 221 23.31 5.13 14.75
N GLU A 222 23.98 4.68 15.78
CA GLU A 222 25.37 4.23 15.69
C GLU A 222 25.61 3.00 16.57
N ARG A 223 26.57 2.17 16.19
CA ARG A 223 26.97 1.01 16.96
C ARG A 223 28.18 1.33 17.81
N VAL A 224 28.07 1.15 19.14
CA VAL A 224 29.13 1.36 20.08
C VAL A 224 29.37 0.07 20.88
N GLY A 225 30.43 -0.65 20.54
CA GLY A 225 30.68 -1.99 21.07
C GLY A 225 29.57 -2.97 20.66
N GLU A 226 28.93 -3.59 21.66
CA GLU A 226 27.82 -4.53 21.43
C GLU A 226 26.45 -3.88 21.44
N LYS A 227 26.36 -2.59 21.73
CA LYS A 227 25.10 -1.83 21.83
C LYS A 227 24.90 -0.93 20.63
N TRP A 228 23.65 -0.58 20.42
CA TRP A 228 23.23 0.47 19.51
C TRP A 228 22.86 1.72 20.32
N LEU A 229 23.40 2.87 19.93
CA LEU A 229 22.93 4.17 20.41
C LEU A 229 21.94 4.73 19.37
N VAL A 230 20.68 4.89 19.77
CA VAL A 230 19.62 5.52 18.95
C VAL A 230 19.15 6.75 19.71
N ASN A 231 19.25 7.92 19.08
CA ASN A 231 18.99 9.21 19.73
C ASN A 231 19.73 9.35 21.08
N GLY A 232 20.99 8.87 21.17
CA GLY A 232 21.81 8.89 22.39
C GLY A 232 21.42 7.89 23.48
N ARG A 233 20.44 7.01 23.25
CA ARG A 233 19.99 5.97 24.19
C ARG A 233 20.51 4.59 23.75
N ALA A 234 20.95 3.79 24.72
CA ALA A 234 21.54 2.48 24.47
C ALA A 234 20.48 1.37 24.40
N PHE A 235 20.59 0.52 23.37
CA PHE A 235 19.74 -0.65 23.12
C PHE A 235 20.60 -1.87 22.80
N ASP A 236 20.09 -3.06 23.11
CA ASP A 236 20.75 -4.32 22.77
C ASP A 236 20.61 -4.66 21.29
N THR A 237 19.46 -4.30 20.71
CA THR A 237 19.08 -4.62 19.33
C THR A 237 18.23 -3.50 18.75
N VAL A 238 18.39 -3.26 17.46
CA VAL A 238 17.55 -2.32 16.67
C VAL A 238 16.83 -3.08 15.56
N LEU A 239 15.54 -2.88 15.48
CA LEU A 239 14.69 -3.24 14.35
C LEU A 239 14.23 -1.97 13.63
N ALA A 240 14.69 -1.77 12.40
CA ALA A 240 14.26 -0.67 11.57
C ALA A 240 13.08 -1.12 10.68
N THR A 241 11.93 -0.45 10.82
CA THR A 241 10.73 -0.70 10.01
C THR A 241 10.37 0.50 9.13
N ILE A 242 11.34 1.36 8.91
CA ILE A 242 11.32 2.54 8.06
C ILE A 242 11.89 2.22 6.67
N PRO A 243 11.70 3.08 5.66
CA PRO A 243 12.25 2.86 4.32
C PRO A 243 13.76 2.64 4.33
N PRO A 244 14.30 1.74 3.48
CA PRO A 244 15.73 1.44 3.45
C PRO A 244 16.61 2.66 3.21
N GLN A 245 16.15 3.66 2.46
CA GLN A 245 16.84 4.94 2.25
C GLN A 245 17.05 5.70 3.56
N GLU A 246 16.05 5.68 4.44
CA GLU A 246 16.15 6.30 5.76
C GLU A 246 17.08 5.49 6.69
N VAL A 247 17.07 4.14 6.56
CA VAL A 247 18.03 3.30 7.27
C VAL A 247 19.46 3.62 6.83
N ALA A 248 19.70 3.77 5.52
CA ALA A 248 21.02 4.16 4.98
C ALA A 248 21.46 5.53 5.52
N ARG A 249 20.57 6.52 5.51
CA ARG A 249 20.86 7.87 6.03
C ARG A 249 21.24 7.84 7.52
N LEU A 250 20.57 7.03 8.32
CA LEU A 250 20.79 6.94 9.77
C LEU A 250 22.05 6.13 10.13
N SER A 251 22.31 5.04 9.40
CA SER A 251 23.39 4.11 9.70
C SER A 251 24.69 4.38 8.95
N GLY A 252 24.63 5.18 7.87
CA GLY A 252 25.76 5.36 6.96
C GLY A 252 26.03 4.16 6.04
N ILE A 253 25.14 3.16 5.99
CA ILE A 253 25.28 1.94 5.17
C ILE A 253 24.56 2.15 3.84
N GLU A 254 25.32 2.54 2.82
CA GLU A 254 24.75 2.93 1.52
C GLU A 254 24.03 1.80 0.78
N GLU A 255 24.41 0.54 0.99
CA GLU A 255 23.81 -0.59 0.28
C GLU A 255 22.29 -0.72 0.49
N PHE A 256 21.73 -0.16 1.56
CA PHE A 256 20.28 -0.12 1.76
C PHE A 256 19.56 0.75 0.74
N THR A 257 20.25 1.66 0.07
CA THR A 257 19.67 2.50 -1.00
C THR A 257 19.37 1.72 -2.29
N ALA A 258 19.87 0.49 -2.42
CA ALA A 258 19.67 -0.33 -3.63
C ALA A 258 18.19 -0.70 -3.88
N VAL A 259 17.35 -0.75 -2.84
CA VAL A 259 15.91 -1.03 -2.97
C VAL A 259 15.20 0.21 -3.53
N PRO A 260 14.69 0.18 -4.76
CA PRO A 260 14.07 1.36 -5.35
C PRO A 260 12.70 1.66 -4.73
N TYR A 261 12.48 2.92 -4.40
CA TYR A 261 11.23 3.42 -3.81
C TYR A 261 10.62 4.55 -4.64
N GLN A 262 9.34 4.79 -4.44
CA GLN A 262 8.61 5.94 -4.97
C GLN A 262 7.71 6.56 -3.90
N GLY A 263 7.40 7.84 -4.10
CA GLY A 263 6.43 8.55 -3.29
C GLY A 263 5.00 8.39 -3.79
N ALA A 264 4.06 8.71 -2.92
CA ALA A 264 2.65 8.84 -3.26
C ALA A 264 2.04 10.09 -2.63
N ALA A 265 1.12 10.68 -3.35
CA ALA A 265 0.24 11.71 -2.86
C ALA A 265 -1.21 11.22 -3.00
N CYS A 266 -1.98 11.33 -1.95
CA CYS A 266 -3.38 10.93 -1.93
C CYS A 266 -4.21 12.11 -1.43
N MET A 267 -5.08 12.62 -2.29
CA MET A 267 -6.01 13.68 -1.88
C MET A 267 -7.36 13.05 -1.56
N THR A 268 -7.83 13.24 -0.34
CA THR A 268 -9.18 12.88 0.07
C THR A 268 -10.10 14.09 -0.09
N ILE A 269 -11.29 13.88 -0.61
CA ILE A 269 -12.30 14.91 -0.87
C ILE A 269 -13.63 14.45 -0.28
N GLY A 270 -14.26 15.31 0.52
CA GLY A 270 -15.67 15.17 0.94
C GLY A 270 -16.56 16.02 0.04
N LEU A 271 -17.65 15.44 -0.46
CA LEU A 271 -18.58 16.12 -1.35
C LEU A 271 -20.02 15.57 -1.19
N ASP A 272 -20.98 16.20 -1.86
CA ASP A 272 -22.41 15.90 -1.69
C ASP A 272 -22.97 14.86 -2.67
N ARG A 273 -22.18 14.34 -3.60
CA ARG A 273 -22.64 13.44 -4.67
C ARG A 273 -21.60 12.45 -5.17
N ASP A 274 -22.05 11.30 -5.66
CA ASP A 274 -21.22 10.39 -6.46
C ASP A 274 -20.85 11.02 -7.82
N VAL A 275 -19.63 10.81 -8.25
CA VAL A 275 -19.06 11.30 -9.52
C VAL A 275 -18.50 10.18 -10.40
N THR A 276 -18.61 8.93 -9.97
CA THR A 276 -18.02 7.77 -10.64
C THR A 276 -19.04 6.74 -11.12
N ASP A 277 -20.34 7.12 -11.17
CA ASP A 277 -21.45 6.26 -11.58
C ASP A 277 -21.51 4.93 -10.82
N GLY A 278 -21.28 4.97 -9.49
CA GLY A 278 -21.26 3.79 -8.62
C GLY A 278 -19.99 2.94 -8.72
N ILE A 279 -18.97 3.38 -9.46
CA ILE A 279 -17.70 2.67 -9.57
C ILE A 279 -16.82 3.04 -8.36
N TYR A 280 -16.36 2.02 -7.62
CA TYR A 280 -15.44 2.20 -6.49
C TYR A 280 -14.03 2.63 -6.96
N TRP A 281 -13.44 1.92 -7.92
CA TRP A 281 -12.08 2.15 -8.40
C TRP A 281 -12.05 2.51 -9.88
N LEU A 282 -11.82 3.77 -10.18
CA LEU A 282 -11.77 4.30 -11.55
C LEU A 282 -10.33 4.62 -11.94
N ASN A 283 -9.75 3.86 -12.87
CA ASN A 283 -8.42 4.12 -13.41
C ASN A 283 -8.49 5.19 -14.49
N MET A 284 -7.54 6.13 -14.46
CA MET A 284 -7.46 7.21 -15.44
C MET A 284 -6.62 6.78 -16.64
N LYS A 285 -7.26 6.60 -17.81
CA LYS A 285 -6.53 6.43 -19.07
C LYS A 285 -6.16 7.79 -19.65
N ASP A 286 -7.03 8.77 -19.53
CA ASP A 286 -6.74 10.15 -19.91
C ASP A 286 -5.65 10.72 -19.00
N THR A 287 -4.80 11.58 -19.56
CA THR A 287 -3.78 12.26 -18.78
C THR A 287 -4.43 13.13 -17.70
N ALA A 288 -4.07 12.87 -16.46
CA ALA A 288 -4.55 13.59 -15.28
C ALA A 288 -3.41 13.69 -14.24
N PRO A 289 -3.47 14.63 -13.28
CA PRO A 289 -2.49 14.73 -12.20
C PRO A 289 -2.59 13.60 -11.17
N TYR A 290 -3.53 12.67 -11.37
CA TYR A 290 -3.73 11.45 -10.58
C TYR A 290 -3.99 10.26 -11.51
N GLY A 291 -3.60 9.07 -11.09
CA GLY A 291 -3.75 7.84 -11.87
C GLY A 291 -5.04 7.07 -11.57
N ALA A 292 -5.67 7.35 -10.44
CA ALA A 292 -6.93 6.72 -10.05
C ALA A 292 -7.82 7.67 -9.24
N VAL A 293 -9.13 7.48 -9.38
CA VAL A 293 -10.18 8.03 -8.53
C VAL A 293 -10.80 6.87 -7.78
N VAL A 294 -10.75 6.90 -6.44
CA VAL A 294 -11.30 5.85 -5.60
C VAL A 294 -12.48 6.41 -4.82
N ALA A 295 -13.70 6.14 -5.31
CA ALA A 295 -14.93 6.55 -4.67
C ALA A 295 -15.24 5.64 -3.48
N HIS A 296 -14.70 5.99 -2.32
CA HIS A 296 -14.77 5.18 -1.10
C HIS A 296 -16.20 4.83 -0.72
N THR A 297 -17.11 5.76 -0.85
CA THR A 297 -18.53 5.59 -0.53
C THR A 297 -19.33 4.80 -1.57
N ASN A 298 -18.73 4.42 -2.69
CA ASN A 298 -19.26 3.40 -3.60
C ASN A 298 -18.81 1.97 -3.21
N PHE A 299 -18.01 1.87 -2.16
CA PHE A 299 -17.53 0.61 -1.58
C PHE A 299 -18.03 0.48 -0.12
N VAL A 300 -17.78 1.47 0.72
CA VAL A 300 -18.25 1.52 2.10
C VAL A 300 -19.53 2.37 2.16
N PRO A 301 -20.59 1.96 2.89
CA PRO A 301 -21.85 2.69 2.93
C PRO A 301 -21.69 4.18 3.29
N ARG A 302 -22.23 5.05 2.45
CA ARG A 302 -22.17 6.52 2.57
C ARG A 302 -22.71 7.02 3.90
N GLU A 303 -23.69 6.32 4.45
CA GLU A 303 -24.36 6.67 5.70
C GLU A 303 -23.40 6.71 6.91
N ARG A 304 -22.23 6.07 6.79
CA ARG A 304 -21.19 6.08 7.84
C ARG A 304 -20.44 7.41 7.91
N TYR A 305 -20.46 8.16 6.81
CA TYR A 305 -19.71 9.41 6.66
C TYR A 305 -20.62 10.63 6.56
N GLY A 306 -21.89 10.45 6.19
CA GLY A 306 -22.84 11.54 5.93
C GLY A 306 -22.63 12.28 4.63
N GLU A 307 -21.53 11.99 3.91
CA GLU A 307 -21.12 12.61 2.66
C GLU A 307 -20.45 11.57 1.75
N ASP A 308 -20.20 11.92 0.49
CA ASP A 308 -19.39 11.09 -0.41
C ASP A 308 -17.91 11.35 -0.20
N ILE A 309 -17.12 10.28 -0.13
CA ILE A 309 -15.67 10.35 0.08
C ILE A 309 -14.96 9.82 -1.16
N ILE A 310 -14.08 10.64 -1.72
CA ILE A 310 -13.27 10.34 -2.90
C ILE A 310 -11.79 10.46 -2.55
N TYR A 311 -10.99 9.49 -2.99
CA TYR A 311 -9.54 9.61 -3.02
C TYR A 311 -9.05 9.81 -4.44
N LEU A 312 -8.13 10.75 -4.64
CA LEU A 312 -7.35 10.89 -5.86
C LEU A 312 -5.91 10.43 -5.58
N ALA A 313 -5.48 9.39 -6.28
CA ALA A 313 -4.17 8.77 -6.06
C ALA A 313 -3.16 9.20 -7.12
N SER A 314 -2.02 9.72 -6.69
CA SER A 314 -0.90 10.10 -7.54
C SER A 314 0.40 9.49 -7.02
N TYR A 315 1.30 9.12 -7.92
CA TYR A 315 2.62 8.61 -7.59
C TYR A 315 3.70 9.50 -8.21
N PHE A 316 4.84 9.62 -7.53
CA PHE A 316 5.96 10.44 -7.98
C PHE A 316 7.30 9.79 -7.63
N GLY A 317 8.36 10.19 -8.33
CA GLY A 317 9.72 9.73 -8.05
C GLY A 317 10.29 10.40 -6.80
N GLU A 318 11.09 11.44 -6.98
CA GLU A 318 11.75 12.11 -5.84
C GLU A 318 10.84 13.10 -5.11
N LYS A 319 10.06 13.89 -5.85
CA LYS A 319 9.22 14.96 -5.30
C LYS A 319 7.88 15.03 -6.01
N PRO A 320 6.79 15.37 -5.30
CA PRO A 320 5.51 15.65 -5.94
C PRO A 320 5.62 16.91 -6.81
N ALA A 321 4.74 16.99 -7.83
CA ALA A 321 4.64 18.18 -8.66
C ALA A 321 4.32 19.42 -7.81
N PRO A 322 4.84 20.60 -8.20
CA PRO A 322 4.48 21.86 -7.54
C PRO A 322 2.96 22.09 -7.60
N ASN A 323 2.39 22.65 -6.55
CA ASN A 323 0.94 22.96 -6.44
C ASN A 323 0.04 21.74 -6.77
N LEU A 324 0.50 20.54 -6.36
CA LEU A 324 -0.19 19.28 -6.70
C LEU A 324 -1.63 19.27 -6.18
N LYS A 325 -1.88 19.77 -4.96
CA LYS A 325 -3.22 19.83 -4.37
C LYS A 325 -4.19 20.63 -5.24
N GLU A 326 -3.81 21.83 -5.59
CA GLU A 326 -4.62 22.75 -6.41
C GLU A 326 -4.83 22.18 -7.82
N THR A 327 -3.79 21.58 -8.40
CA THR A 327 -3.84 20.97 -9.73
C THR A 327 -4.78 19.77 -9.75
N MET A 328 -4.70 18.88 -8.74
CA MET A 328 -5.58 17.72 -8.61
C MET A 328 -7.03 18.16 -8.43
N LEU A 329 -7.28 19.13 -7.55
CA LEU A 329 -8.63 19.61 -7.26
C LEU A 329 -9.27 20.28 -8.50
N SER A 330 -8.53 21.16 -9.16
CA SER A 330 -9.00 21.85 -10.37
C SER A 330 -9.30 20.87 -11.53
N ASP A 331 -8.41 19.90 -11.77
CA ASP A 331 -8.66 18.87 -12.80
C ASP A 331 -9.88 18.01 -12.44
N PHE A 332 -10.02 17.62 -11.18
CA PHE A 332 -11.15 16.83 -10.69
C PHE A 332 -12.48 17.59 -10.90
N CYS A 333 -12.56 18.84 -10.44
CA CYS A 333 -13.76 19.67 -10.60
C CYS A 333 -14.15 19.82 -12.08
N ARG A 334 -13.19 20.15 -12.93
CA ARG A 334 -13.39 20.31 -14.38
C ARG A 334 -13.83 19.01 -15.02
N ARG A 335 -13.15 17.89 -14.73
CA ARG A 335 -13.34 16.59 -15.39
C ARG A 335 -14.66 15.94 -15.03
N PHE A 336 -15.06 16.01 -13.77
CA PHE A 336 -16.30 15.42 -13.27
C PHE A 336 -17.43 16.44 -13.13
N SER A 337 -17.25 17.66 -13.67
CA SER A 337 -18.25 18.74 -13.63
C SER A 337 -18.75 18.99 -12.21
N VAL A 338 -17.81 19.03 -11.24
CA VAL A 338 -18.09 19.31 -9.83
C VAL A 338 -17.96 20.80 -9.59
N PRO A 339 -19.03 21.52 -9.19
CA PRO A 339 -18.92 22.91 -8.76
C PRO A 339 -18.06 23.01 -7.49
N GLU A 340 -17.25 24.07 -7.35
CA GLU A 340 -16.43 24.25 -6.14
C GLU A 340 -17.26 24.22 -4.85
N GLY A 341 -18.46 24.76 -4.87
CA GLY A 341 -19.38 24.76 -3.73
C GLY A 341 -19.94 23.38 -3.32
N ALA A 342 -19.73 22.34 -4.15
CA ALA A 342 -20.12 20.97 -3.83
C ALA A 342 -19.02 20.21 -3.06
N ILE A 343 -17.83 20.80 -2.91
CA ILE A 343 -16.73 20.23 -2.14
C ILE A 343 -16.78 20.82 -0.74
N HIS A 344 -16.98 19.96 0.24
CA HIS A 344 -17.03 20.37 1.64
C HIS A 344 -15.62 20.60 2.20
N TRP A 345 -14.69 19.72 1.83
CA TRP A 345 -13.30 19.78 2.27
C TRP A 345 -12.39 18.96 1.34
N SER A 346 -11.10 19.21 1.45
CA SER A 346 -10.06 18.37 0.82
C SER A 346 -8.79 18.34 1.66
N GLU A 347 -8.19 17.14 1.80
CA GLU A 347 -6.94 16.92 2.52
C GLU A 347 -5.96 16.21 1.59
N LEU A 348 -4.68 16.64 1.60
CA LEU A 348 -3.61 16.01 0.82
C LEU A 348 -2.60 15.35 1.76
N ALA A 349 -2.51 14.03 1.70
CA ALA A 349 -1.44 13.26 2.33
C ALA A 349 -0.32 13.02 1.33
N VAL A 350 0.93 13.21 1.76
CA VAL A 350 2.13 12.96 0.95
C VAL A 350 3.09 12.07 1.72
N GLU A 351 3.55 11.00 1.07
CA GLU A 351 4.57 10.10 1.60
C GLU A 351 5.68 9.95 0.55
N HIS A 352 6.91 10.35 0.91
CA HIS A 352 8.04 10.33 -0.02
C HIS A 352 8.54 8.91 -0.30
N PHE A 353 8.36 8.00 0.65
CA PHE A 353 8.72 6.60 0.53
C PHE A 353 7.48 5.71 0.71
N ALA A 354 6.49 5.89 -0.16
CA ALA A 354 5.20 5.20 -0.05
C ALA A 354 5.26 3.71 -0.41
N GLY A 355 6.30 3.28 -1.09
CA GLY A 355 6.52 1.87 -1.36
C GLY A 355 7.56 1.57 -2.42
N PRO A 356 8.01 0.31 -2.48
CA PRO A 356 9.00 -0.12 -3.47
C PRO A 356 8.44 -0.07 -4.90
N VAL A 357 9.37 0.17 -5.84
CA VAL A 357 9.14 -0.04 -7.27
C VAL A 357 9.71 -1.40 -7.62
N TYR A 358 8.84 -2.33 -7.95
CA TYR A 358 9.22 -3.72 -8.28
C TYR A 358 9.83 -3.80 -9.68
N THR A 359 11.09 -3.37 -9.78
CA THR A 359 11.88 -3.42 -11.02
C THR A 359 12.26 -4.85 -11.37
N THR A 360 12.78 -5.06 -12.60
CA THR A 360 13.41 -6.34 -12.94
C THR A 360 14.57 -6.65 -11.97
N GLY A 361 14.66 -7.90 -11.53
CA GLY A 361 15.68 -8.34 -10.56
C GLY A 361 15.40 -7.86 -9.12
N PHE A 362 14.19 -7.39 -8.81
CA PHE A 362 13.86 -6.89 -7.47
C PHE A 362 14.05 -7.93 -6.37
N ALA A 363 13.79 -9.19 -6.67
CA ALA A 363 13.94 -10.27 -5.69
C ALA A 363 15.34 -10.33 -5.06
N ASP A 364 16.38 -10.00 -5.85
CA ASP A 364 17.79 -10.00 -5.42
C ASP A 364 18.15 -8.74 -4.61
N LEU A 365 17.32 -7.69 -4.65
CA LEU A 365 17.51 -6.45 -3.90
C LEU A 365 16.90 -6.50 -2.49
N ILE A 366 16.08 -7.51 -2.20
CA ILE A 366 15.41 -7.65 -0.91
C ILE A 366 16.46 -7.96 0.17
N PRO A 367 16.63 -7.10 1.19
CA PRO A 367 17.61 -7.36 2.23
C PRO A 367 17.17 -8.52 3.12
N ALA A 368 18.14 -9.25 3.67
CA ALA A 368 17.86 -10.21 4.74
C ALA A 368 17.28 -9.49 5.97
N TYR A 369 16.53 -10.23 6.80
CA TYR A 369 15.98 -9.68 8.04
C TYR A 369 17.04 -9.20 9.03
N GLU A 370 18.25 -9.75 8.98
CA GLU A 370 19.40 -9.25 9.74
C GLU A 370 20.52 -8.93 8.77
N LYS A 371 21.03 -7.70 8.82
CA LYS A 371 22.14 -7.23 8.00
C LYS A 371 22.96 -6.18 8.76
N HIS A 372 24.27 -6.37 8.82
CA HIS A 372 25.19 -5.52 9.59
C HIS A 372 24.84 -5.38 11.08
N GLY A 373 24.19 -6.39 11.66
CA GLY A 373 23.71 -6.36 13.05
C GLY A 373 22.47 -5.52 13.30
N LEU A 374 21.84 -4.99 12.22
CA LEU A 374 20.52 -4.37 12.22
C LEU A 374 19.48 -5.38 11.78
N TYR A 375 18.32 -5.34 12.42
CA TYR A 375 17.14 -6.05 11.93
C TYR A 375 16.28 -5.11 11.08
N LEU A 376 15.68 -5.66 10.03
CA LEU A 376 14.94 -4.92 9.02
C LEU A 376 13.58 -5.59 8.76
N ALA A 377 12.51 -4.82 8.75
CA ALA A 377 11.19 -5.29 8.33
C ALA A 377 10.40 -4.15 7.68
N GLY A 378 9.51 -4.46 6.75
CA GLY A 378 8.66 -3.45 6.13
C GLY A 378 8.17 -3.85 4.75
N MET A 379 7.69 -2.89 3.99
CA MET A 379 7.17 -3.10 2.64
C MET A 379 8.19 -3.66 1.63
N PHE A 380 9.48 -3.61 1.95
CA PHE A 380 10.58 -4.15 1.16
C PHE A 380 10.96 -5.59 1.55
N SER A 381 10.35 -6.17 2.59
CA SER A 381 10.66 -7.52 3.07
C SER A 381 10.08 -8.61 2.17
N PRO A 382 10.61 -9.86 2.24
CA PRO A 382 10.20 -10.95 1.35
C PRO A 382 8.68 -11.18 1.25
N PRO A 383 7.87 -11.12 2.34
CA PRO A 383 6.43 -11.33 2.24
C PRO A 383 5.68 -10.26 1.43
N ASN A 384 6.29 -9.13 1.18
CA ASN A 384 5.76 -8.04 0.37
C ASN A 384 6.19 -8.09 -1.10
N TYR A 385 6.86 -9.16 -1.52
CA TYR A 385 7.22 -9.40 -2.91
C TYR A 385 6.28 -10.45 -3.52
N PRO A 386 5.81 -10.23 -4.76
CA PRO A 386 6.08 -9.11 -5.66
C PRO A 386 5.09 -7.94 -5.51
N GLU A 387 4.25 -7.89 -4.50
CA GLU A 387 3.33 -6.77 -4.24
C GLU A 387 3.17 -6.56 -2.73
N ARG A 388 3.33 -5.32 -2.29
CA ARG A 388 3.15 -4.94 -0.89
C ARG A 388 1.69 -5.02 -0.43
N SER A 389 1.49 -5.40 0.82
CA SER A 389 0.17 -5.51 1.44
C SER A 389 0.23 -5.33 2.95
N MET A 390 -0.93 -5.15 3.59
CA MET A 390 -1.05 -5.25 5.05
C MET A 390 -0.60 -6.63 5.53
N GLU A 391 -1.03 -7.68 4.86
CA GLU A 391 -0.64 -9.08 5.10
C GLU A 391 0.89 -9.24 5.15
N GLY A 392 1.57 -8.84 4.08
CA GLY A 392 3.03 -8.92 3.99
C GLY A 392 3.75 -8.09 5.06
N SER A 393 3.17 -6.96 5.46
CA SER A 393 3.74 -6.11 6.51
C SER A 393 3.61 -6.73 7.90
N ILE A 394 2.50 -7.41 8.18
CA ILE A 394 2.29 -8.18 9.42
C ILE A 394 3.31 -9.33 9.50
N ILE A 395 3.41 -10.13 8.44
CA ILE A 395 4.35 -11.26 8.36
C ILE A 395 5.78 -10.77 8.55
N ALA A 396 6.18 -9.70 7.86
CA ALA A 396 7.53 -9.14 7.95
C ALA A 396 7.89 -8.72 9.39
N GLY A 397 6.98 -8.06 10.09
CA GLY A 397 7.18 -7.69 11.49
C GLY A 397 7.34 -8.90 12.41
N GLN A 398 6.45 -9.89 12.28
CA GLN A 398 6.49 -11.11 13.08
C GLN A 398 7.74 -11.96 12.81
N GLU A 399 8.17 -12.10 11.56
CA GLU A 399 9.38 -12.85 11.19
C GLU A 399 10.66 -12.19 11.71
N ALA A 400 10.77 -10.86 11.55
CA ALA A 400 11.91 -10.12 12.11
C ALA A 400 11.99 -10.26 13.65
N ALA A 401 10.86 -10.18 14.32
CA ALA A 401 10.78 -10.38 15.77
C ALA A 401 11.23 -11.79 16.19
N ARG A 402 10.78 -12.83 15.48
CA ARG A 402 11.24 -14.21 15.74
C ARG A 402 12.75 -14.35 15.56
N LYS A 403 13.34 -13.76 14.52
CA LYS A 403 14.79 -13.76 14.31
C LYS A 403 15.55 -13.09 15.44
N ILE A 404 15.01 -12.01 16.01
CA ILE A 404 15.57 -11.35 17.19
C ILE A 404 15.54 -12.29 18.40
N MET A 405 14.44 -13.00 18.62
CA MET A 405 14.30 -13.95 19.74
C MET A 405 15.23 -15.17 19.60
N GLU A 406 15.35 -15.75 18.41
CA GLU A 406 16.22 -16.88 18.12
C GLU A 406 17.69 -16.60 18.48
N ARG A 407 18.18 -15.39 18.19
CA ARG A 407 19.55 -14.98 18.51
C ARG A 407 19.82 -14.92 20.02
N ASN A 408 18.81 -14.68 20.84
CA ASN A 408 18.98 -14.57 22.28
C ASN A 408 19.02 -15.91 23.01
N HIS A 409 18.59 -16.99 22.36
CA HIS A 409 18.56 -18.34 22.92
C HIS A 409 19.72 -19.22 22.46
N GLY A 410 20.57 -18.74 21.56
CA GLY A 410 21.82 -19.38 21.10
C GLY A 410 23.05 -18.69 21.60
#